data_ee200c6a3ccb48764c521e2c0ff530c5
#
_entry.id   ee200c6a3ccb48764c521e2c0ff530c5
#
_cell.length_a   1.000
_cell.length_b   1.000
_cell.length_c   1.000
_cell.angle_alpha   90.00
_cell.angle_beta   90.00
_cell.angle_gamma   90.00
#
_symmetry.space_group_name_H-M   'P 1'
#
loop_
_entity.id
_entity.type
_entity.pdbx_description
1 polymer ?
#
loop_
_entity_poly.entity_id
_entity_poly.type
_entity_poly.pdbx_seq_one_letter_code
_entity_poly.pdbx_strand_id
1 'polypeptide(L)'
;SSAEGATYKVGICQLVQHPALDAATQGFIDALNEALPGQVTFENKNASGEANNCGTIVNGFVSEGVDLIMANATAALTAAASATADIPILGTSITAYGVALDLDDFDGTVGGNISGTSDLADLSQQADMITEWFPEAKKVALLFCSAEPNSSYQIQEVATCLANKGIETKEFAFTDSNDVASVTQSAADYADVVLSLIHI
;
A
#
# COMPACT_ATOMS: atom_id res chain seq x y z
N SER A 1 32.42 -31.95 0.56
CA SER A 1 32.16 -30.84 1.51
C SER A 1 30.92 -30.11 1.03
N SER A 2 29.77 -30.40 1.65
CA SER A 2 28.60 -29.55 1.53
C SER A 2 29.01 -28.18 2.06
N ALA A 3 28.96 -27.16 1.19
CA ALA A 3 29.00 -25.80 1.64
C ALA A 3 27.81 -25.64 2.60
N GLU A 4 28.07 -25.37 3.87
CA GLU A 4 27.04 -24.84 4.76
C GLU A 4 26.58 -23.55 4.10
N GLY A 5 25.38 -23.57 3.54
CA GLY A 5 24.81 -22.43 2.86
C GLY A 5 24.66 -21.27 3.84
N ALA A 6 24.97 -20.06 3.39
CA ALA A 6 24.71 -18.87 4.19
C ALA A 6 23.24 -18.87 4.63
N THR A 7 22.99 -18.50 5.89
CA THR A 7 21.64 -18.35 6.42
C THR A 7 21.29 -16.86 6.41
N TYR A 8 20.14 -16.54 5.85
CA TYR A 8 19.63 -15.16 5.75
C TYR A 8 18.51 -14.93 6.75
N LYS A 9 18.50 -13.74 7.35
CA LYS A 9 17.42 -13.27 8.21
C LYS A 9 16.60 -12.20 7.46
N VAL A 10 15.31 -12.43 7.30
CA VAL A 10 14.39 -11.52 6.60
C VAL A 10 13.39 -10.96 7.60
N GLY A 11 13.36 -9.63 7.73
CA GLY A 11 12.34 -8.91 8.49
C GLY A 11 11.14 -8.59 7.58
N ILE A 12 9.94 -8.90 8.02
CA ILE A 12 8.69 -8.58 7.31
C ILE A 12 7.88 -7.63 8.18
N CYS A 13 7.63 -6.42 7.66
CA CYS A 13 6.72 -5.44 8.25
C CYS A 13 5.45 -5.36 7.43
N GLN A 14 4.35 -5.88 7.96
CA GLN A 14 3.01 -5.78 7.37
C GLN A 14 2.19 -4.74 8.12
N LEU A 15 1.55 -3.81 7.40
CA LEU A 15 0.80 -2.72 8.01
C LEU A 15 -0.36 -3.21 8.89
N VAL A 16 -1.19 -4.09 8.36
CA VAL A 16 -2.39 -4.57 9.04
C VAL A 16 -2.71 -6.01 8.64
N GLN A 17 -3.45 -6.71 9.47
CA GLN A 17 -3.97 -8.02 9.10
C GLN A 17 -5.15 -7.86 8.13
N HIS A 18 -4.93 -8.31 6.89
CA HIS A 18 -5.93 -8.29 5.83
C HIS A 18 -5.66 -9.44 4.84
N PRO A 19 -6.69 -10.13 4.32
CA PRO A 19 -6.48 -11.29 3.46
C PRO A 19 -5.54 -11.08 2.27
N ALA A 20 -5.58 -9.89 1.64
CA ALA A 20 -4.71 -9.57 0.51
C ALA A 20 -3.25 -9.40 0.95
N LEU A 21 -2.99 -8.68 2.06
CA LEU A 21 -1.65 -8.51 2.60
C LEU A 21 -1.09 -9.82 3.16
N ASP A 22 -1.92 -10.61 3.83
CA ASP A 22 -1.54 -11.93 4.35
C ASP A 22 -1.12 -12.86 3.19
N ALA A 23 -1.87 -12.84 2.08
CA ALA A 23 -1.54 -13.61 0.88
C ALA A 23 -0.24 -13.14 0.22
N ALA A 24 0.01 -11.82 0.14
CA ALA A 24 1.25 -11.29 -0.40
C ALA A 24 2.45 -11.66 0.47
N THR A 25 2.32 -11.55 1.80
CA THR A 25 3.36 -11.98 2.75
C THR A 25 3.63 -13.47 2.62
N GLN A 26 2.59 -14.31 2.57
CA GLN A 26 2.75 -15.75 2.45
C GLN A 26 3.42 -16.14 1.14
N GLY A 27 2.99 -15.54 0.02
CA GLY A 27 3.59 -15.80 -1.30
C GLY A 27 5.08 -15.43 -1.35
N PHE A 28 5.47 -14.34 -0.70
CA PHE A 28 6.89 -13.97 -0.58
C PHE A 28 7.69 -15.00 0.23
N ILE A 29 7.16 -15.46 1.37
CA ILE A 29 7.78 -16.49 2.22
C ILE A 29 7.93 -17.79 1.45
N ASP A 30 6.87 -18.23 0.76
CA ASP A 30 6.85 -19.48 0.00
C ASP A 30 7.89 -19.46 -1.13
N ALA A 31 7.96 -18.35 -1.89
CA ALA A 31 8.93 -18.18 -2.98
C ALA A 31 10.39 -18.23 -2.48
N LEU A 32 10.68 -17.59 -1.34
CA LEU A 32 12.03 -17.64 -0.77
C LEU A 32 12.38 -19.02 -0.21
N ASN A 33 11.43 -19.71 0.42
CA ASN A 33 11.64 -21.10 0.87
C ASN A 33 11.88 -22.06 -0.29
N GLU A 34 11.20 -21.85 -1.44
CA GLU A 34 11.43 -22.63 -2.65
C GLU A 34 12.80 -22.35 -3.26
N ALA A 35 13.18 -21.08 -3.36
CA ALA A 35 14.43 -20.65 -3.98
C ALA A 35 15.67 -20.96 -3.12
N LEU A 36 15.54 -20.87 -1.79
CA LEU A 36 16.62 -21.00 -0.81
C LEU A 36 16.22 -21.96 0.32
N PRO A 37 15.98 -23.23 0.05
CA PRO A 37 15.41 -24.18 1.01
C PRO A 37 16.32 -24.32 2.24
N GLY A 38 15.76 -24.01 3.42
CA GLY A 38 16.45 -24.11 4.71
C GLY A 38 17.52 -23.06 4.97
N GLN A 39 17.63 -22.03 4.11
CA GLN A 39 18.62 -20.97 4.23
C GLN A 39 18.04 -19.63 4.69
N VAL A 40 16.72 -19.50 4.85
CA VAL A 40 16.07 -18.25 5.22
C VAL A 40 15.27 -18.42 6.50
N THR A 41 15.40 -17.44 7.39
CA THR A 41 14.54 -17.29 8.56
C THR A 41 13.76 -16.00 8.44
N PHE A 42 12.50 -16.03 8.88
CA PHE A 42 11.60 -14.89 8.76
C PHE A 42 11.18 -14.39 10.12
N GLU A 43 11.24 -13.07 10.29
CA GLU A 43 10.62 -12.37 11.41
C GLU A 43 9.45 -11.53 10.88
N ASN A 44 8.24 -12.08 10.97
CA ASN A 44 7.03 -11.41 10.46
C ASN A 44 6.33 -10.66 11.59
N LYS A 45 6.18 -9.35 11.44
CA LYS A 45 5.50 -8.46 12.40
C LYS A 45 4.42 -7.63 11.73
N ASN A 46 3.33 -7.44 12.47
CA ASN A 46 2.15 -6.69 12.04
C ASN A 46 2.05 -5.38 12.85
N ALA A 47 1.84 -4.27 12.15
CA ALA A 47 1.76 -2.94 12.75
C ALA A 47 0.34 -2.57 13.25
N SER A 48 -0.64 -3.47 13.08
CA SER A 48 -2.03 -3.30 13.54
C SER A 48 -2.72 -2.04 12.98
N GLY A 49 -2.36 -1.64 11.76
CA GLY A 49 -2.93 -0.47 11.08
C GLY A 49 -2.26 0.87 11.47
N GLU A 50 -1.28 0.84 12.36
CA GLU A 50 -0.65 2.05 12.87
C GLU A 50 0.71 2.33 12.19
N ALA A 51 0.81 3.42 11.43
CA ALA A 51 2.05 3.79 10.74
C ALA A 51 3.26 3.94 11.70
N ASN A 52 3.04 4.47 12.90
CA ASN A 52 4.09 4.60 13.92
C ASN A 52 4.65 3.24 14.38
N ASN A 53 3.82 2.21 14.40
CA ASN A 53 4.26 0.86 14.72
C ASN A 53 5.17 0.28 13.61
N CYS A 54 4.94 0.64 12.34
CA CYS A 54 5.86 0.27 11.25
C CYS A 54 7.28 0.78 11.54
N GLY A 55 7.41 2.05 11.95
CA GLY A 55 8.72 2.62 12.33
C GLY A 55 9.40 1.86 13.47
N THR A 56 8.65 1.49 14.51
CA THR A 56 9.17 0.71 15.64
C THR A 56 9.64 -0.69 15.19
N ILE A 57 8.84 -1.37 14.39
CA ILE A 57 9.15 -2.71 13.86
C ILE A 57 10.41 -2.67 13.00
N VAL A 58 10.48 -1.74 12.05
CA VAL A 58 11.61 -1.65 11.11
C VAL A 58 12.90 -1.26 11.81
N ASN A 59 12.86 -0.32 12.76
CA ASN A 59 14.03 0.02 13.58
C ASN A 59 14.54 -1.19 14.38
N GLY A 60 13.62 -2.08 14.81
CA GLY A 60 13.97 -3.36 15.40
C GLY A 60 14.79 -4.24 14.43
N PHE A 61 14.30 -4.41 13.19
CA PHE A 61 15.01 -5.17 12.15
C PHE A 61 16.39 -4.60 11.82
N VAL A 62 16.51 -3.27 11.71
CA VAL A 62 17.80 -2.60 11.49
C VAL A 62 18.77 -2.89 12.66
N SER A 63 18.28 -2.80 13.89
CA SER A 63 19.08 -3.05 15.08
C SER A 63 19.55 -4.52 15.20
N GLU A 64 18.75 -5.45 14.69
CA GLU A 64 19.05 -6.88 14.67
C GLU A 64 19.93 -7.27 13.48
N GLY A 65 20.15 -6.35 12.53
CA GLY A 65 20.97 -6.58 11.35
C GLY A 65 20.39 -7.63 10.41
N VAL A 66 19.10 -7.53 10.06
CA VAL A 66 18.49 -8.42 9.06
C VAL A 66 19.13 -8.19 7.69
N ASP A 67 19.16 -9.24 6.86
CA ASP A 67 19.76 -9.19 5.52
C ASP A 67 18.83 -8.56 4.47
N LEU A 68 17.52 -8.56 4.74
CA LEU A 68 16.50 -8.02 3.85
C LEU A 68 15.28 -7.58 4.66
N ILE A 69 14.66 -6.48 4.26
CA ILE A 69 13.36 -6.04 4.78
C ILE A 69 12.32 -6.18 3.67
N MET A 70 11.22 -6.88 3.96
CA MET A 70 10.01 -6.86 3.13
C MET A 70 9.00 -5.93 3.78
N ALA A 71 8.59 -4.90 3.02
CA ALA A 71 7.63 -3.90 3.44
C ALA A 71 6.29 -4.13 2.71
N ASN A 72 5.26 -4.49 3.46
CA ASN A 72 3.93 -4.78 2.93
C ASN A 72 2.97 -3.64 3.29
N ALA A 73 2.60 -2.86 2.29
CA ALA A 73 1.85 -1.61 2.25
C ALA A 73 2.70 -0.34 2.37
N THR A 74 2.13 0.79 1.93
CA THR A 74 2.80 2.10 1.79
C THR A 74 3.48 2.57 3.09
N ALA A 75 2.78 2.52 4.22
CA ALA A 75 3.34 2.98 5.49
C ALA A 75 4.55 2.13 5.95
N ALA A 76 4.54 0.83 5.68
CA ALA A 76 5.68 -0.05 5.95
C ALA A 76 6.88 0.30 5.06
N LEU A 77 6.66 0.59 3.78
CA LEU A 77 7.70 1.01 2.84
C LEU A 77 8.33 2.35 3.27
N THR A 78 7.50 3.34 3.58
CA THR A 78 7.96 4.66 4.03
C THR A 78 8.79 4.56 5.31
N ALA A 79 8.36 3.74 6.25
CA ALA A 79 9.10 3.47 7.48
C ALA A 79 10.46 2.80 7.20
N ALA A 80 10.49 1.79 6.31
CA ALA A 80 11.71 1.09 5.95
C ALA A 80 12.72 2.00 5.24
N ALA A 81 12.26 2.78 4.27
CA ALA A 81 13.08 3.75 3.55
C ALA A 81 13.70 4.80 4.48
N SER A 82 12.95 5.24 5.50
CA SER A 82 13.44 6.20 6.48
C SER A 82 14.44 5.60 7.48
N ALA A 83 14.40 4.29 7.71
CA ALA A 83 15.20 3.63 8.74
C ALA A 83 16.58 3.17 8.24
N THR A 84 16.73 2.86 6.96
CA THR A 84 17.99 2.34 6.42
C THR A 84 18.18 2.67 4.94
N ALA A 85 19.42 3.01 4.58
CA ALA A 85 19.88 3.12 3.20
C ALA A 85 20.77 1.94 2.77
N ASP A 86 21.07 1.03 3.70
CA ASP A 86 22.04 -0.05 3.49
C ASP A 86 21.37 -1.42 3.32
N ILE A 87 20.37 -1.73 4.16
CA ILE A 87 19.65 -3.01 4.08
C ILE A 87 18.72 -2.97 2.88
N PRO A 88 18.78 -3.97 1.98
CA PRO A 88 17.83 -4.06 0.86
C PRO A 88 16.36 -4.09 1.34
N ILE A 89 15.50 -3.37 0.64
CA ILE A 89 14.07 -3.28 0.94
C ILE A 89 13.30 -3.72 -0.30
N LEU A 90 12.38 -4.68 -0.12
CA LEU A 90 11.41 -5.07 -1.13
C LEU A 90 10.01 -4.66 -0.70
N GLY A 91 9.38 -3.78 -1.50
CA GLY A 91 8.00 -3.39 -1.29
C GLY A 91 7.02 -4.32 -2.00
N THR A 92 5.89 -4.60 -1.36
CA THR A 92 4.72 -5.25 -1.97
C THR A 92 3.45 -4.57 -1.48
N SER A 93 2.37 -4.67 -2.25
CA SER A 93 1.11 -3.95 -1.97
C SER A 93 1.35 -2.42 -1.89
N ILE A 94 2.18 -1.92 -2.81
CA ILE A 94 2.52 -0.50 -2.89
C ILE A 94 1.79 0.10 -4.10
N THR A 95 0.91 1.04 -3.84
CA THR A 95 0.14 1.71 -4.87
C THR A 95 1.03 2.58 -5.75
N ALA A 96 1.77 3.52 -5.18
CA ALA A 96 2.59 4.46 -5.93
C ALA A 96 3.92 4.74 -5.19
N TYR A 97 5.03 4.21 -5.70
CA TYR A 97 6.35 4.40 -5.11
C TYR A 97 6.79 5.86 -5.09
N GLY A 98 6.50 6.62 -6.15
CA GLY A 98 6.82 8.04 -6.22
C GLY A 98 6.19 8.83 -5.07
N VAL A 99 4.90 8.56 -4.79
CA VAL A 99 4.16 9.20 -3.69
C VAL A 99 4.65 8.69 -2.33
N ALA A 100 4.84 7.38 -2.18
CA ALA A 100 5.26 6.76 -0.92
C ALA A 100 6.65 7.25 -0.45
N LEU A 101 7.52 7.59 -1.39
CA LEU A 101 8.92 7.94 -1.15
C LEU A 101 9.24 9.42 -1.45
N ASP A 102 8.22 10.22 -1.76
CA ASP A 102 8.35 11.65 -2.11
C ASP A 102 9.39 11.90 -3.21
N LEU A 103 9.28 11.11 -4.31
CA LEU A 103 10.19 11.20 -5.44
C LEU A 103 9.60 12.09 -6.52
N ASP A 104 10.25 13.23 -6.75
CA ASP A 104 9.94 14.10 -7.89
C ASP A 104 10.26 13.39 -9.21
N ASP A 105 9.43 13.59 -10.23
CA ASP A 105 9.64 13.05 -11.60
C ASP A 105 9.88 11.53 -11.62
N PHE A 106 9.16 10.76 -10.80
CA PHE A 106 9.29 9.30 -10.73
C PHE A 106 9.08 8.64 -12.09
N ASP A 107 10.11 7.97 -12.60
CA ASP A 107 10.13 7.34 -13.93
C ASP A 107 9.83 5.82 -13.92
N GLY A 108 9.42 5.29 -12.76
CA GLY A 108 9.21 3.85 -12.55
C GLY A 108 10.39 3.14 -11.89
N THR A 109 11.48 3.86 -11.59
CA THR A 109 12.66 3.32 -10.95
C THR A 109 12.94 4.02 -9.63
N VAL A 110 12.93 3.28 -8.52
CA VAL A 110 13.25 3.85 -7.19
C VAL A 110 14.76 4.01 -7.05
N GLY A 111 15.51 2.97 -7.36
CA GLY A 111 16.97 2.93 -7.17
C GLY A 111 17.41 2.75 -5.72
N GLY A 112 18.71 2.94 -5.46
CA GLY A 112 19.29 2.73 -4.13
C GLY A 112 19.11 1.30 -3.64
N ASN A 113 18.69 1.16 -2.38
CA ASN A 113 18.46 -0.13 -1.73
C ASN A 113 16.99 -0.60 -1.82
N ILE A 114 16.13 0.06 -2.61
CA ILE A 114 14.69 -0.20 -2.65
C ILE A 114 14.28 -0.74 -4.03
N SER A 115 13.48 -1.80 -4.03
CA SER A 115 12.80 -2.35 -5.19
C SER A 115 11.46 -2.97 -4.76
N GLY A 116 10.70 -3.50 -5.69
CA GLY A 116 9.45 -4.21 -5.36
C GLY A 116 8.43 -4.23 -6.49
N THR A 117 7.18 -4.44 -6.12
CA THR A 117 6.04 -4.50 -7.04
C THR A 117 5.01 -3.43 -6.70
N SER A 118 4.35 -2.88 -7.71
CA SER A 118 3.20 -1.98 -7.56
C SER A 118 1.90 -2.74 -7.81
N ASP A 119 0.87 -2.39 -7.06
CA ASP A 119 -0.50 -2.89 -7.24
C ASP A 119 -1.46 -1.80 -7.74
N LEU A 120 -0.93 -0.68 -8.23
CA LEU A 120 -1.73 0.40 -8.78
C LEU A 120 -2.61 -0.10 -9.93
N ALA A 121 -3.93 -0.05 -9.71
CA ALA A 121 -4.91 -0.34 -10.74
C ALA A 121 -4.98 0.79 -11.79
N ASP A 122 -5.52 0.48 -12.97
CA ASP A 122 -5.84 1.51 -13.96
C ASP A 122 -7.04 2.34 -13.48
N LEU A 123 -6.77 3.51 -12.93
CA LEU A 123 -7.78 4.40 -12.36
C LEU A 123 -8.71 5.00 -13.41
N SER A 124 -8.27 5.08 -14.66
CA SER A 124 -9.14 5.52 -15.77
C SER A 124 -10.21 4.48 -16.06
N GLN A 125 -9.88 3.20 -16.00
CA GLN A 125 -10.85 2.11 -16.15
C GLN A 125 -11.86 2.06 -15.00
N GLN A 126 -11.46 2.45 -13.78
CA GLN A 126 -12.42 2.60 -12.68
C GLN A 126 -13.45 3.70 -12.95
N ALA A 127 -13.02 4.82 -13.50
CA ALA A 127 -13.93 5.89 -13.93
C ALA A 127 -14.82 5.45 -15.11
N ASP A 128 -14.30 4.66 -16.06
CA ASP A 128 -15.07 4.08 -17.15
C ASP A 128 -16.16 3.13 -16.63
N MET A 129 -15.81 2.27 -15.69
CA MET A 129 -16.73 1.33 -15.05
C MET A 129 -17.91 2.04 -14.39
N ILE A 130 -17.67 3.18 -13.71
CA ILE A 130 -18.75 3.97 -13.09
C ILE A 130 -19.72 4.47 -14.16
N THR A 131 -19.23 5.02 -15.28
CA THR A 131 -20.07 5.53 -16.34
C THR A 131 -20.80 4.43 -17.11
N GLU A 132 -20.22 3.24 -17.22
CA GLU A 132 -20.85 2.09 -17.87
C GLU A 132 -21.97 1.51 -17.01
N TRP A 133 -21.74 1.35 -15.71
CA TRP A 133 -22.73 0.74 -14.81
C TRP A 133 -23.79 1.71 -14.32
N PHE A 134 -23.47 2.99 -14.23
CA PHE A 134 -24.36 4.06 -13.77
C PHE A 134 -24.43 5.21 -14.77
N PRO A 135 -24.96 5.00 -15.99
CA PRO A 135 -24.90 5.99 -17.06
C PRO A 135 -25.66 7.30 -16.76
N GLU A 136 -26.59 7.26 -15.81
CA GLU A 136 -27.37 8.43 -15.39
C GLU A 136 -26.74 9.19 -14.21
N ALA A 137 -25.66 8.67 -13.63
CA ALA A 137 -25.00 9.31 -12.48
C ALA A 137 -24.42 10.67 -12.87
N LYS A 138 -24.67 11.67 -12.04
CA LYS A 138 -24.13 13.03 -12.18
C LYS A 138 -23.15 13.38 -11.07
N LYS A 139 -23.27 12.73 -9.92
CA LYS A 139 -22.47 12.97 -8.72
C LYS A 139 -21.89 11.68 -8.19
N VAL A 140 -20.58 11.70 -7.97
CA VAL A 140 -19.85 10.59 -7.35
C VAL A 140 -19.19 11.09 -6.07
N ALA A 141 -19.46 10.42 -4.97
CA ALA A 141 -18.75 10.61 -3.71
C ALA A 141 -17.50 9.73 -3.71
N LEU A 142 -16.36 10.32 -3.38
CA LEU A 142 -15.07 9.64 -3.28
C LEU A 142 -14.74 9.45 -1.80
N LEU A 143 -14.91 8.23 -1.30
CA LEU A 143 -14.76 7.88 0.11
C LEU A 143 -13.37 7.25 0.35
N PHE A 144 -12.56 7.83 1.23
CA PHE A 144 -11.19 7.38 1.44
C PHE A 144 -10.64 7.70 2.84
N CYS A 145 -9.56 7.03 3.22
CA CYS A 145 -8.80 7.33 4.43
C CYS A 145 -7.74 8.41 4.14
N SER A 146 -7.86 9.58 4.75
CA SER A 146 -6.91 10.69 4.57
C SER A 146 -5.58 10.47 5.29
N ALA A 147 -5.50 9.51 6.20
CA ALA A 147 -4.25 9.11 6.83
C ALA A 147 -3.32 8.29 5.90
N GLU A 148 -3.82 7.90 4.73
CA GLU A 148 -3.09 7.09 3.75
C GLU A 148 -2.75 7.92 2.49
N PRO A 149 -1.47 8.23 2.24
CA PRO A 149 -1.04 9.02 1.09
C PRO A 149 -1.42 8.39 -0.25
N ASN A 150 -1.36 7.07 -0.35
CA ASN A 150 -1.78 6.31 -1.53
C ASN A 150 -3.27 6.49 -1.86
N SER A 151 -4.13 6.56 -0.84
CA SER A 151 -5.56 6.80 -1.02
C SER A 151 -5.81 8.21 -1.56
N SER A 152 -5.14 9.22 -1.01
CA SER A 152 -5.24 10.60 -1.50
C SER A 152 -4.79 10.74 -2.95
N TYR A 153 -3.71 10.07 -3.34
CA TYR A 153 -3.25 10.03 -4.74
C TYR A 153 -4.30 9.44 -5.67
N GLN A 154 -4.84 8.27 -5.34
CA GLN A 154 -5.85 7.60 -6.16
C GLN A 154 -7.12 8.44 -6.32
N ILE A 155 -7.57 9.10 -5.25
CA ILE A 155 -8.76 9.98 -5.27
C ILE A 155 -8.59 11.12 -6.26
N GLN A 156 -7.45 11.79 -6.28
CA GLN A 156 -7.17 12.90 -7.19
C GLN A 156 -7.18 12.45 -8.65
N GLU A 157 -6.56 11.32 -8.95
CA GLU A 157 -6.53 10.75 -10.31
C GLU A 157 -7.93 10.35 -10.78
N VAL A 158 -8.70 9.64 -9.95
CA VAL A 158 -10.08 9.25 -10.29
C VAL A 158 -10.98 10.47 -10.45
N ALA A 159 -10.86 11.48 -9.57
CA ALA A 159 -11.62 12.72 -9.69
C ALA A 159 -11.35 13.41 -11.03
N THR A 160 -10.08 13.47 -11.45
CA THR A 160 -9.69 14.02 -12.75
C THR A 160 -10.33 13.23 -13.91
N CYS A 161 -10.27 11.91 -13.86
CA CYS A 161 -10.88 11.05 -14.89
C CYS A 161 -12.40 11.24 -14.96
N LEU A 162 -13.09 11.33 -13.82
CA LEU A 162 -14.54 11.55 -13.77
C LEU A 162 -14.93 12.95 -14.22
N ALA A 163 -14.16 13.98 -13.87
CA ALA A 163 -14.39 15.34 -14.33
C ALA A 163 -14.29 15.45 -15.87
N ASN A 164 -13.35 14.75 -16.49
CA ASN A 164 -13.23 14.67 -17.96
C ASN A 164 -14.44 14.00 -18.63
N LYS A 165 -15.23 13.24 -17.88
CA LYS A 165 -16.48 12.62 -18.30
C LYS A 165 -17.72 13.46 -17.95
N GLY A 166 -17.53 14.65 -17.37
CA GLY A 166 -18.62 15.57 -16.98
C GLY A 166 -19.34 15.15 -15.70
N ILE A 167 -18.73 14.32 -14.86
CA ILE A 167 -19.28 13.88 -13.57
C ILE A 167 -18.71 14.78 -12.46
N GLU A 168 -19.61 15.31 -11.63
CA GLU A 168 -19.24 16.06 -10.43
C GLU A 168 -18.76 15.10 -9.35
N THR A 169 -17.61 15.40 -8.73
CA THR A 169 -17.07 14.61 -7.64
C THR A 169 -16.95 15.41 -6.35
N LYS A 170 -17.08 14.74 -5.21
CA LYS A 170 -16.79 15.31 -3.90
C LYS A 170 -16.11 14.29 -3.02
N GLU A 171 -15.07 14.75 -2.34
CA GLU A 171 -14.27 13.95 -1.42
C GLU A 171 -14.97 13.82 -0.07
N PHE A 172 -14.95 12.62 0.47
CA PHE A 172 -15.44 12.25 1.80
C PHE A 172 -14.34 11.49 2.51
N ALA A 173 -13.57 12.21 3.31
CA ALA A 173 -12.42 11.67 4.00
C ALA A 173 -12.77 11.27 5.44
N PHE A 174 -12.28 10.12 5.88
CA PHE A 174 -12.23 9.73 7.27
C PHE A 174 -10.76 9.53 7.70
N THR A 175 -10.46 9.59 8.97
CA THR A 175 -9.10 9.41 9.51
C THR A 175 -8.92 8.07 10.19
N ASP A 176 -9.99 7.55 10.76
CA ASP A 176 -10.00 6.25 11.46
C ASP A 176 -11.37 5.56 11.33
N SER A 177 -11.45 4.34 11.82
CA SER A 177 -12.64 3.50 11.70
C SER A 177 -13.89 4.04 12.44
N ASN A 178 -13.73 4.95 13.40
CA ASN A 178 -14.85 5.49 14.15
C ASN A 178 -15.72 6.42 13.30
N ASP A 179 -15.12 7.12 12.36
CA ASP A 179 -15.79 8.10 11.52
C ASP A 179 -16.39 7.49 10.23
N VAL A 180 -16.00 6.27 9.85
CA VAL A 180 -16.40 5.63 8.58
C VAL A 180 -17.91 5.64 8.39
N ALA A 181 -18.69 5.26 9.41
CA ALA A 181 -20.13 5.16 9.28
C ALA A 181 -20.81 6.52 9.01
N SER A 182 -20.40 7.57 9.73
CA SER A 182 -20.98 8.92 9.58
C SER A 182 -20.57 9.58 8.27
N VAL A 183 -19.33 9.39 7.86
CA VAL A 183 -18.81 9.91 6.58
C VAL A 183 -19.44 9.18 5.40
N THR A 184 -19.61 7.86 5.49
CA THR A 184 -20.32 7.06 4.47
C THR A 184 -21.77 7.51 4.32
N GLN A 185 -22.48 7.77 5.43
CA GLN A 185 -23.85 8.28 5.35
C GLN A 185 -23.89 9.64 4.64
N SER A 186 -22.97 10.53 4.96
CA SER A 186 -22.87 11.85 4.31
C SER A 186 -22.55 11.74 2.81
N ALA A 187 -21.72 10.77 2.43
CA ALA A 187 -21.43 10.48 1.02
C ALA A 187 -22.65 9.96 0.27
N ALA A 188 -23.40 9.05 0.89
CA ALA A 188 -24.63 8.48 0.31
C ALA A 188 -25.75 9.52 0.17
N ASP A 189 -25.85 10.47 1.11
CA ASP A 189 -26.83 11.55 1.05
C ASP A 189 -26.53 12.58 -0.07
N TYR A 190 -25.25 12.67 -0.50
CA TYR A 190 -24.81 13.62 -1.50
C TYR A 190 -24.88 13.07 -2.93
N ALA A 191 -24.50 11.82 -3.15
CA ALA A 191 -24.15 11.30 -4.47
C ALA A 191 -25.06 10.19 -4.98
N ASP A 192 -25.08 10.04 -6.30
CA ASP A 192 -25.75 8.94 -6.99
C ASP A 192 -24.95 7.63 -6.84
N VAL A 193 -23.61 7.74 -6.74
CA VAL A 193 -22.69 6.62 -6.59
C VAL A 193 -21.64 6.98 -5.56
N VAL A 194 -21.30 6.04 -4.69
CA VAL A 194 -20.16 6.14 -3.77
C VAL A 194 -19.05 5.21 -4.26
N LEU A 195 -17.91 5.78 -4.62
CA LEU A 195 -16.68 5.03 -4.87
C LEU A 195 -15.87 5.03 -3.59
N SER A 196 -15.60 3.84 -3.07
CA SER A 196 -14.73 3.68 -1.90
C SER A 196 -13.36 3.18 -2.36
N LEU A 197 -12.31 3.87 -1.90
CA LEU A 197 -10.92 3.44 -1.99
C LEU A 197 -10.43 2.96 -0.62
N ILE A 198 -11.29 2.30 0.12
CA ILE A 198 -10.92 1.61 1.35
C ILE A 198 -10.25 0.31 0.92
N HIS A 199 -8.96 0.40 0.68
CA HIS A 199 -8.14 -0.77 0.61
C HIS A 199 -7.30 -0.80 1.85
N ILE A 200 -7.60 -1.74 2.72
CA ILE A 200 -6.63 -2.15 3.71
C ILE A 200 -6.33 -1.06 4.72
#